data_c22d2c0cd2d683c38eaced6ffdcc0b16
#
_entry.id   c22d2c0cd2d683c38eaced6ffdcc0b16
#
_cell.length_a   1.000
_cell.length_b   1.000
_cell.length_c   1.000
_cell.angle_alpha   90.00
_cell.angle_beta   90.00
_cell.angle_gamma   90.00
#
_symmetry.space_group_name_H-M   'P 1'
#
loop_
_entity.id
_entity.type
_entity.pdbx_description
1 polymer ?
#
loop_
_entity_poly.entity_id
_entity_poly.type
_entity_poly.pdbx_seq_one_letter_code
_entity_poly.pdbx_strand_id
1 'polypeptide(L)'
;MTRYYWCDDKTKEKIEEESQDDGGVTPIILMGGPDGPPPGSAMDCIDVSDNVIMFYGEVSEKNAKVLNKAIRMIDKDLQVFKVKYDSEPPPIKLHINSYGGSVFAGFSTVDVILNCKTPVHTYIDGSAASAATLISVVGDKRFIYEHSHMLIHQLSSAMWGKFEDFKDEMENLDLLMTKIKKIYKEKTSMSTRQITEILKRDKWFDAEKCVELGLVDEIVENG
;
A
#
# COMPACT_ATOMS: atom_id res chain seq x y z
N MET A 1 18.63 -17.82 17.29
CA MET A 1 18.20 -18.55 16.08
C MET A 1 18.01 -17.51 15.00
N THR A 2 19.03 -17.32 14.17
CA THR A 2 19.08 -16.30 13.11
C THR A 2 18.25 -16.79 11.94
N ARG A 3 17.20 -16.05 11.55
CA ARG A 3 16.42 -16.36 10.35
C ARG A 3 17.08 -15.64 9.18
N TYR A 4 17.65 -16.40 8.27
CA TYR A 4 18.16 -15.91 7.00
C TYR A 4 16.99 -15.86 6.01
N TYR A 5 16.68 -14.69 5.53
CA TYR A 5 15.84 -14.51 4.35
C TYR A 5 16.78 -14.28 3.17
N TRP A 6 16.93 -15.26 2.35
CA TRP A 6 17.59 -15.27 1.06
C TRP A 6 18.84 -14.37 0.90
N CYS A 7 20.00 -14.91 0.89
CA CYS A 7 21.26 -14.24 0.48
C CYS A 7 22.12 -15.22 -0.29
N ASP A 8 23.04 -14.72 -1.13
CA ASP A 8 23.99 -15.58 -1.83
C ASP A 8 25.02 -16.21 -0.86
N ASP A 9 25.67 -17.27 -1.33
CA ASP A 9 26.55 -18.05 -0.44
C ASP A 9 27.76 -17.24 0.04
N LYS A 10 28.26 -16.23 -0.72
CA LYS A 10 29.35 -15.36 -0.30
C LYS A 10 28.95 -14.39 0.81
N THR A 11 27.72 -13.96 0.80
CA THR A 11 27.17 -13.08 1.84
C THR A 11 26.92 -13.88 3.12
N LYS A 12 26.50 -15.16 3.03
CA LYS A 12 26.39 -16.05 4.17
C LYS A 12 27.73 -16.28 4.86
N GLU A 13 28.79 -16.60 4.11
CA GLU A 13 30.13 -16.80 4.65
C GLU A 13 30.64 -15.56 5.40
N LYS A 14 30.46 -14.35 4.86
CA LYS A 14 30.82 -13.10 5.53
C LYS A 14 30.05 -12.87 6.84
N ILE A 15 28.76 -13.17 6.87
CA ILE A 15 27.92 -13.02 8.07
C ILE A 15 28.36 -14.02 9.16
N GLU A 16 28.72 -15.24 8.76
CA GLU A 16 29.22 -16.27 9.70
C GLU A 16 30.61 -15.92 10.25
N GLU A 17 31.49 -15.32 9.47
CA GLU A 17 32.79 -14.84 9.92
C GLU A 17 32.68 -13.64 10.90
N GLU A 18 31.84 -12.65 10.60
CA GLU A 18 31.62 -11.49 11.48
C GLU A 18 30.87 -11.84 12.78
N SER A 19 30.05 -12.89 12.80
CA SER A 19 29.31 -13.31 13.98
C SER A 19 30.16 -14.08 15.02
N GLN A 20 31.38 -14.46 14.68
CA GLN A 20 32.30 -15.16 15.59
C GLN A 20 33.14 -14.21 16.46
N ASP A 21 33.22 -12.93 16.11
CA ASP A 21 34.15 -11.99 16.76
C ASP A 21 33.48 -11.00 17.75
N ASP A 22 32.15 -10.96 17.82
CA ASP A 22 31.44 -10.07 18.74
C ASP A 22 30.21 -10.75 19.35
N GLY A 23 30.20 -10.93 20.68
CA GLY A 23 29.09 -11.51 21.43
C GLY A 23 27.78 -10.67 21.41
N GLY A 24 27.52 -9.94 20.38
CA GLY A 24 26.40 -9.03 20.15
C GLY A 24 25.42 -9.54 19.11
N VAL A 25 24.21 -9.07 19.21
CA VAL A 25 23.05 -9.36 18.34
C VAL A 25 23.42 -9.12 16.88
N THR A 26 23.42 -10.17 16.07
CA THR A 26 23.71 -10.10 14.63
C THR A 26 22.67 -9.23 13.93
N PRO A 27 23.04 -8.21 13.18
CA PRO A 27 22.10 -7.41 12.42
C PRO A 27 21.42 -8.25 11.34
N ILE A 28 20.12 -8.03 11.17
CA ILE A 28 19.36 -8.65 10.09
C ILE A 28 19.77 -7.96 8.79
N ILE A 29 20.48 -8.68 7.94
CA ILE A 29 20.83 -8.20 6.60
C ILE A 29 19.67 -8.59 5.68
N LEU A 30 18.95 -7.59 5.21
CA LEU A 30 17.95 -7.74 4.18
C LEU A 30 18.56 -7.45 2.81
N MET A 31 18.25 -8.29 1.98
CA MET A 31 18.52 -8.57 0.58
C MET A 31 18.51 -7.44 -0.41
N GLY A 32 19.47 -7.39 -1.10
CA GLY A 32 19.80 -6.89 -2.42
C GLY A 32 21.17 -7.44 -2.71
N GLY A 33 21.54 -7.67 -3.96
CA GLY A 33 22.92 -7.94 -4.30
C GLY A 33 23.84 -6.85 -3.72
N PRO A 34 25.13 -6.86 -4.00
CA PRO A 34 26.10 -5.90 -3.43
C PRO A 34 25.71 -4.42 -3.54
N ASP A 35 24.70 -4.10 -4.35
CA ASP A 35 24.12 -2.77 -4.55
C ASP A 35 22.71 -2.61 -3.91
N GLY A 36 22.32 -3.49 -3.00
CA GLY A 36 21.05 -3.42 -2.29
C GLY A 36 20.95 -2.18 -1.38
N PRO A 37 19.74 -1.59 -1.20
CA PRO A 37 19.59 -0.43 -0.35
C PRO A 37 19.81 -0.79 1.13
N PRO A 38 20.27 0.17 1.95
CA PRO A 38 20.50 -0.06 3.38
C PRO A 38 19.20 -0.42 4.12
N PRO A 39 19.28 -1.21 5.22
CA PRO A 39 18.12 -1.54 6.07
C PRO A 39 17.31 -0.30 6.47
N GLY A 40 15.97 -0.39 6.46
CA GLY A 40 15.08 0.74 6.69
C GLY A 40 14.87 1.63 5.47
N SER A 41 15.27 1.17 4.27
CA SER A 41 15.01 1.86 3.01
C SER A 41 13.57 1.65 2.53
N ALA A 42 13.11 2.49 1.57
CA ALA A 42 11.78 2.32 0.97
C ALA A 42 11.58 0.95 0.29
N MET A 43 12.66 0.25 -0.04
CA MET A 43 12.58 -1.10 -0.63
C MET A 43 12.31 -2.19 0.40
N ASP A 44 12.59 -1.95 1.70
CA ASP A 44 12.25 -2.93 2.75
C ASP A 44 10.74 -3.04 2.97
N CYS A 45 9.97 -2.05 2.53
CA CYS A 45 8.52 -2.00 2.63
C CYS A 45 7.82 -2.47 1.36
N ILE A 46 8.55 -2.75 0.29
CA ILE A 46 8.00 -3.10 -1.02
C ILE A 46 8.81 -4.25 -1.60
N ASP A 47 8.15 -5.39 -1.72
CA ASP A 47 8.70 -6.57 -2.39
C ASP A 47 7.94 -6.83 -3.69
N VAL A 48 8.66 -7.29 -4.72
CA VAL A 48 8.10 -7.51 -6.05
C VAL A 48 8.54 -8.87 -6.56
N SER A 49 7.57 -9.70 -6.87
CA SER A 49 7.80 -11.00 -7.51
C SER A 49 6.80 -11.20 -8.65
N ASP A 50 7.29 -11.28 -9.87
CA ASP A 50 6.48 -11.38 -11.08
C ASP A 50 5.42 -10.27 -11.18
N ASN A 51 4.13 -10.63 -11.11
CA ASN A 51 3.00 -9.70 -11.11
C ASN A 51 2.46 -9.37 -9.71
N VAL A 52 3.18 -9.74 -8.65
CA VAL A 52 2.80 -9.53 -7.24
C VAL A 52 3.67 -8.44 -6.64
N ILE A 53 3.04 -7.48 -5.99
CA ILE A 53 3.70 -6.43 -5.20
C ILE A 53 3.19 -6.54 -3.76
N MET A 54 4.09 -6.64 -2.81
CA MET A 54 3.80 -6.55 -1.39
C MET A 54 4.20 -5.15 -0.90
N PHE A 55 3.23 -4.37 -0.46
CA PHE A 55 3.43 -3.04 0.13
C PHE A 55 3.09 -3.08 1.63
N TYR A 56 4.13 -3.23 2.45
CA TYR A 56 4.02 -3.36 3.90
C TYR A 56 4.74 -2.21 4.59
N GLY A 57 4.09 -1.05 4.66
CA GLY A 57 4.71 0.12 5.23
C GLY A 57 3.89 1.39 5.17
N GLU A 58 4.50 2.50 5.55
CA GLU A 58 3.88 3.81 5.53
C GLU A 58 3.66 4.33 4.11
N VAL A 59 2.51 4.96 3.87
CA VAL A 59 2.23 5.71 2.64
C VAL A 59 2.98 7.04 2.68
N SER A 60 4.28 7.00 2.42
CA SER A 60 5.16 8.17 2.31
C SER A 60 5.48 8.49 0.85
N GLU A 61 5.94 9.70 0.57
CA GLU A 61 6.37 10.08 -0.80
C GLU A 61 7.46 9.15 -1.33
N LYS A 62 8.40 8.75 -0.47
CA LYS A 62 9.50 7.84 -0.81
C LYS A 62 8.96 6.47 -1.19
N ASN A 63 8.08 5.89 -0.37
CA ASN A 63 7.48 4.58 -0.60
C ASN A 63 6.53 4.59 -1.80
N ALA A 64 5.70 5.64 -1.93
CA ALA A 64 4.82 5.79 -3.09
C ALA A 64 5.60 5.90 -4.41
N LYS A 65 6.75 6.58 -4.42
CA LYS A 65 7.63 6.63 -5.61
C LYS A 65 8.10 5.25 -6.04
N VAL A 66 8.52 4.39 -5.08
CA VAL A 66 8.97 3.02 -5.37
C VAL A 66 7.79 2.16 -5.81
N LEU A 67 6.67 2.19 -5.09
CA LEU A 67 5.46 1.46 -5.42
C LEU A 67 4.93 1.82 -6.82
N ASN A 68 4.82 3.11 -7.11
CA ASN A 68 4.35 3.61 -8.40
C ASN A 68 5.27 3.20 -9.56
N LYS A 69 6.59 3.15 -9.31
CA LYS A 69 7.56 2.65 -10.28
C LYS A 69 7.34 1.16 -10.54
N ALA A 70 7.18 0.35 -9.49
CA ALA A 70 6.94 -1.08 -9.60
C ALA A 70 5.65 -1.37 -10.39
N ILE A 71 4.53 -0.72 -10.04
CA ILE A 71 3.26 -0.89 -10.74
C ILE A 71 3.42 -0.58 -12.25
N ARG A 72 4.03 0.57 -12.60
CA ARG A 72 4.23 0.94 -14.01
C ARG A 72 5.15 0.01 -14.77
N MET A 73 6.18 -0.54 -14.13
CA MET A 73 7.10 -1.49 -14.76
C MET A 73 6.37 -2.79 -15.07
N ILE A 74 5.66 -3.35 -14.11
CA ILE A 74 4.89 -4.59 -14.30
C ILE A 74 3.80 -4.38 -15.36
N ASP A 75 3.04 -3.26 -15.29
CA ASP A 75 2.03 -2.96 -16.32
C ASP A 75 2.65 -2.95 -17.72
N LYS A 76 3.79 -2.27 -17.91
CA LYS A 76 4.50 -2.25 -19.18
C LYS A 76 4.90 -3.66 -19.64
N ASP A 77 5.47 -4.47 -18.76
CA ASP A 77 5.96 -5.80 -19.10
C ASP A 77 4.80 -6.76 -19.45
N LEU A 78 3.67 -6.64 -18.72
CA LEU A 78 2.46 -7.39 -19.00
C LEU A 78 1.77 -6.95 -20.31
N GLN A 79 1.85 -5.67 -20.68
CA GLN A 79 1.38 -5.22 -22.00
C GLN A 79 2.27 -5.75 -23.15
N VAL A 80 3.59 -5.85 -22.92
CA VAL A 80 4.49 -6.52 -23.89
C VAL A 80 4.15 -8.02 -24.02
N PHE A 81 3.88 -8.70 -22.88
CA PHE A 81 3.43 -10.08 -22.87
C PHE A 81 2.16 -10.26 -23.71
N LYS A 82 1.14 -9.41 -23.50
CA LYS A 82 -0.12 -9.43 -24.23
C LYS A 82 0.10 -9.37 -25.74
N VAL A 83 0.92 -8.43 -26.20
CA VAL A 83 1.20 -8.25 -27.64
C VAL A 83 2.01 -9.42 -28.19
N LYS A 84 2.99 -9.92 -27.45
CA LYS A 84 3.90 -10.97 -27.90
C LYS A 84 3.21 -12.34 -28.03
N TYR A 85 2.32 -12.65 -27.12
CA TYR A 85 1.68 -13.98 -27.02
C TYR A 85 0.22 -13.99 -27.44
N ASP A 86 -0.34 -12.83 -27.83
CA ASP A 86 -1.76 -12.66 -28.17
C ASP A 86 -2.69 -13.26 -27.09
N SER A 87 -2.34 -12.97 -25.82
CA SER A 87 -3.02 -13.54 -24.65
C SER A 87 -3.22 -12.49 -23.58
N GLU A 88 -4.36 -12.52 -22.87
CA GLU A 88 -4.60 -11.62 -21.77
C GLU A 88 -3.62 -11.93 -20.61
N PRO A 89 -2.90 -10.91 -20.11
CA PRO A 89 -1.98 -11.10 -19.02
C PRO A 89 -2.72 -11.30 -17.69
N PRO A 90 -2.07 -11.92 -16.70
CA PRO A 90 -2.61 -11.96 -15.35
C PRO A 90 -2.70 -10.53 -14.78
N PRO A 91 -3.63 -10.26 -13.82
CA PRO A 91 -3.71 -8.97 -13.15
C PRO A 91 -2.47 -8.71 -12.30
N ILE A 92 -2.14 -7.43 -12.08
CA ILE A 92 -1.18 -7.03 -11.06
C ILE A 92 -1.85 -7.26 -9.70
N LYS A 93 -1.18 -8.00 -8.80
CA LYS A 93 -1.66 -8.24 -7.44
C LYS A 93 -0.92 -7.31 -6.48
N LEU A 94 -1.65 -6.39 -5.85
CA LEU A 94 -1.10 -5.47 -4.87
C LEU A 94 -1.57 -5.84 -3.46
N HIS A 95 -0.69 -6.43 -2.69
CA HIS A 95 -0.89 -6.77 -1.29
C HIS A 95 -0.54 -5.58 -0.41
N ILE A 96 -1.44 -5.21 0.51
CA ILE A 96 -1.33 -4.00 1.32
C ILE A 96 -1.42 -4.34 2.80
N ASN A 97 -0.38 -3.96 3.55
CA ASN A 97 -0.38 -3.92 5.01
C ASN A 97 0.20 -2.57 5.45
N SER A 98 -0.69 -1.61 5.74
CA SER A 98 -0.29 -0.22 5.96
C SER A 98 -1.26 0.52 6.86
N TYR A 99 -0.73 1.27 7.81
CA TYR A 99 -1.51 2.21 8.63
C TYR A 99 -1.78 3.56 7.94
N GLY A 100 -1.37 3.72 6.67
CA GLY A 100 -1.56 4.95 5.92
C GLY A 100 -0.36 5.90 5.99
N GLY A 101 -0.62 7.19 5.95
CA GLY A 101 0.39 8.26 5.93
C GLY A 101 -0.05 9.44 5.08
N SER A 102 0.83 9.95 4.21
CA SER A 102 0.56 11.12 3.36
C SER A 102 -0.59 10.90 2.38
N VAL A 103 -1.59 11.77 2.45
CA VAL A 103 -2.72 11.74 1.51
C VAL A 103 -2.28 12.01 0.06
N PHE A 104 -1.30 12.90 -0.13
CA PHE A 104 -0.80 13.21 -1.48
C PHE A 104 -0.04 12.04 -2.09
N ALA A 105 0.75 11.33 -1.28
CA ALA A 105 1.38 10.08 -1.69
C ALA A 105 0.33 9.00 -2.05
N GLY A 106 -0.74 8.91 -1.26
CA GLY A 106 -1.89 8.06 -1.56
C GLY A 106 -2.55 8.41 -2.88
N PHE A 107 -2.89 9.68 -3.12
CA PHE A 107 -3.47 10.13 -4.39
C PHE A 107 -2.57 9.84 -5.59
N SER A 108 -1.26 10.03 -5.44
CA SER A 108 -0.30 9.70 -6.50
C SER A 108 -0.38 8.22 -6.90
N THR A 109 -0.52 7.32 -5.92
CA THR A 109 -0.65 5.88 -6.18
C THR A 109 -2.03 5.52 -6.73
N VAL A 110 -3.10 6.15 -6.23
CA VAL A 110 -4.45 6.03 -6.79
C VAL A 110 -4.45 6.34 -8.28
N ASP A 111 -3.87 7.47 -8.68
CA ASP A 111 -3.80 7.86 -10.09
C ASP A 111 -2.98 6.87 -10.93
N VAL A 112 -1.93 6.29 -10.38
CA VAL A 112 -1.14 5.26 -11.07
C VAL A 112 -1.97 4.01 -11.31
N ILE A 113 -2.68 3.51 -10.30
CA ILE A 113 -3.53 2.32 -10.42
C ILE A 113 -4.64 2.57 -11.46
N LEU A 114 -5.34 3.70 -11.37
CA LEU A 114 -6.43 4.04 -12.28
C LEU A 114 -5.98 4.24 -13.75
N ASN A 115 -4.71 4.50 -13.98
CA ASN A 115 -4.14 4.67 -15.32
C ASN A 115 -3.43 3.41 -15.85
N CYS A 116 -3.38 2.32 -15.09
CA CYS A 116 -2.86 1.04 -15.56
C CYS A 116 -3.75 0.47 -16.67
N LYS A 117 -3.12 -0.17 -17.65
CA LYS A 117 -3.81 -0.91 -18.71
C LYS A 117 -4.10 -2.36 -18.30
N THR A 118 -3.23 -2.91 -17.46
CA THR A 118 -3.41 -4.22 -16.83
C THR A 118 -4.25 -4.04 -15.57
N PRO A 119 -5.30 -4.85 -15.35
CA PRO A 119 -6.10 -4.79 -14.13
C PRO A 119 -5.24 -4.91 -12.87
N VAL A 120 -5.54 -4.09 -11.86
CA VAL A 120 -4.88 -4.15 -10.55
C VAL A 120 -5.85 -4.73 -9.53
N HIS A 121 -5.51 -5.85 -8.96
CA HIS A 121 -6.25 -6.48 -7.87
C HIS A 121 -5.58 -6.14 -6.53
N THR A 122 -6.32 -5.58 -5.60
CA THR A 122 -5.80 -5.22 -4.26
C THR A 122 -6.19 -6.26 -3.23
N TYR A 123 -5.25 -6.58 -2.34
CA TYR A 123 -5.42 -7.54 -1.25
C TYR A 123 -5.05 -6.87 0.07
N ILE A 124 -5.90 -6.96 1.08
CA ILE A 124 -5.61 -6.44 2.41
C ILE A 124 -5.04 -7.55 3.27
N ASP A 125 -3.75 -7.41 3.62
CA ASP A 125 -2.99 -8.36 4.42
C ASP A 125 -2.76 -7.79 5.83
N GLY A 126 -3.62 -8.12 6.79
CA GLY A 126 -3.56 -7.60 8.16
C GLY A 126 -4.27 -6.25 8.31
N SER A 127 -3.77 -5.16 7.71
CA SER A 127 -4.42 -3.87 7.86
C SER A 127 -4.31 -2.94 6.66
N ALA A 128 -5.36 -2.17 6.40
CA ALA A 128 -5.29 -0.97 5.58
C ALA A 128 -6.01 0.17 6.28
N ALA A 129 -5.27 1.25 6.61
CA ALA A 129 -5.84 2.39 7.30
C ALA A 129 -5.54 3.71 6.58
N SER A 130 -6.43 4.69 6.75
CA SER A 130 -6.20 6.08 6.30
C SER A 130 -5.88 6.14 4.79
N ALA A 131 -4.76 6.77 4.41
CA ALA A 131 -4.35 6.89 3.00
C ALA A 131 -4.17 5.54 2.28
N ALA A 132 -3.86 4.45 2.99
CA ALA A 132 -3.75 3.11 2.39
C ALA A 132 -5.10 2.58 1.89
N THR A 133 -6.21 2.98 2.52
CA THR A 133 -7.55 2.60 2.07
C THR A 133 -7.92 3.25 0.74
N LEU A 134 -7.41 4.45 0.46
CA LEU A 134 -7.60 5.11 -0.84
C LEU A 134 -6.94 4.31 -1.96
N ILE A 135 -5.75 3.74 -1.69
CA ILE A 135 -5.02 2.89 -2.62
C ILE A 135 -5.78 1.57 -2.83
N SER A 136 -6.31 0.98 -1.77
CA SER A 136 -6.98 -0.33 -1.85
C SER A 136 -8.33 -0.29 -2.56
N VAL A 137 -9.15 0.75 -2.32
CA VAL A 137 -10.51 0.81 -2.88
C VAL A 137 -10.57 1.09 -4.37
N VAL A 138 -9.47 1.49 -5.00
CA VAL A 138 -9.42 1.79 -6.44
C VAL A 138 -9.02 0.59 -7.29
N GLY A 139 -8.67 -0.54 -6.70
CA GLY A 139 -8.42 -1.80 -7.42
C GLY A 139 -9.60 -2.24 -8.27
N ASP A 140 -9.33 -2.94 -9.38
CA ASP A 140 -10.36 -3.50 -10.27
C ASP A 140 -11.12 -4.65 -9.62
N LYS A 141 -10.43 -5.43 -8.78
CA LYS A 141 -10.98 -6.34 -7.79
C LYS A 141 -10.28 -6.14 -6.48
N ARG A 142 -11.01 -6.26 -5.38
CA ARG A 142 -10.54 -5.92 -4.05
C ARG A 142 -10.83 -7.05 -3.09
N PHE A 143 -9.79 -7.54 -2.45
CA PHE A 143 -9.82 -8.70 -1.56
C PHE A 143 -9.36 -8.33 -0.16
N ILE A 144 -9.86 -9.04 0.84
CA ILE A 144 -9.41 -8.94 2.22
C ILE A 144 -9.26 -10.32 2.82
N TYR A 145 -8.21 -10.57 3.61
CA TYR A 145 -8.09 -11.79 4.37
C TYR A 145 -8.99 -11.75 5.62
N GLU A 146 -9.45 -12.90 6.09
CA GLU A 146 -10.42 -13.07 7.19
C GLU A 146 -10.07 -12.27 8.45
N HIS A 147 -8.78 -12.25 8.82
CA HIS A 147 -8.32 -11.57 10.02
C HIS A 147 -7.83 -10.14 9.78
N SER A 148 -7.99 -9.64 8.56
CA SER A 148 -7.58 -8.29 8.19
C SER A 148 -8.66 -7.26 8.50
N HIS A 149 -8.23 -6.02 8.69
CA HIS A 149 -9.13 -4.92 9.06
C HIS A 149 -8.84 -3.67 8.23
N MET A 150 -9.87 -2.86 8.04
CA MET A 150 -9.71 -1.54 7.43
C MET A 150 -10.18 -0.42 8.36
N LEU A 151 -9.51 0.72 8.31
CA LEU A 151 -9.90 1.93 9.05
C LEU A 151 -9.96 3.13 8.11
N ILE A 152 -11.14 3.74 8.04
CA ILE A 152 -11.37 4.99 7.33
C ILE A 152 -11.63 6.08 8.35
N HIS A 153 -10.91 7.18 8.22
CA HIS A 153 -11.11 8.36 9.07
C HIS A 153 -10.86 9.66 8.30
N GLN A 154 -11.22 10.78 8.90
CA GLN A 154 -10.96 12.11 8.33
C GLN A 154 -9.46 12.44 8.33
N LEU A 155 -9.09 13.47 7.57
CA LEU A 155 -7.75 14.01 7.61
C LEU A 155 -7.43 14.55 9.01
N SER A 156 -6.18 14.36 9.42
CA SER A 156 -5.59 15.06 10.55
C SER A 156 -4.48 15.98 10.06
N SER A 157 -4.44 17.19 10.58
CA SER A 157 -3.38 18.17 10.30
C SER A 157 -2.96 18.83 11.60
N ALA A 158 -1.72 19.28 11.65
CA ALA A 158 -1.21 20.13 12.73
C ALA A 158 -0.56 21.35 12.08
N MET A 159 -0.93 22.53 12.57
CA MET A 159 -0.48 23.77 11.99
C MET A 159 -0.09 24.77 13.07
N TRP A 160 0.93 25.53 12.78
CA TRP A 160 1.33 26.72 13.52
C TRP A 160 1.51 27.88 12.52
N GLY A 161 0.84 29.01 12.77
CA GLY A 161 0.91 30.14 11.83
C GLY A 161 0.06 31.33 12.27
N LYS A 162 -0.15 32.26 11.36
CA LYS A 162 -1.01 33.43 11.54
C LYS A 162 -2.47 33.07 11.29
N PHE A 163 -3.37 33.96 11.66
CA PHE A 163 -4.81 33.76 11.53
C PHE A 163 -5.27 33.44 10.10
N GLU A 164 -4.74 34.14 9.11
CA GLU A 164 -5.10 33.89 7.70
C GLU A 164 -4.54 32.53 7.23
N ASP A 165 -3.34 32.14 7.69
CA ASP A 165 -2.77 30.80 7.37
C ASP A 165 -3.71 29.67 7.82
N PHE A 166 -4.40 29.82 8.97
CA PHE A 166 -5.41 28.83 9.42
C PHE A 166 -6.62 28.75 8.51
N LYS A 167 -7.07 29.87 7.92
CA LYS A 167 -8.18 29.85 6.97
C LYS A 167 -7.79 29.12 5.70
N ASP A 168 -6.63 29.44 5.16
CA ASP A 168 -6.11 28.79 3.95
C ASP A 168 -5.97 27.28 4.17
N GLU A 169 -5.46 26.86 5.33
CA GLU A 169 -5.33 25.43 5.66
C GLU A 169 -6.70 24.75 5.80
N MET A 170 -7.70 25.40 6.41
CA MET A 170 -9.05 24.85 6.49
C MET A 170 -9.65 24.64 5.11
N GLU A 171 -9.48 25.60 4.18
CA GLU A 171 -9.96 25.47 2.80
C GLU A 171 -9.23 24.33 2.06
N ASN A 172 -7.92 24.18 2.27
CA ASN A 172 -7.13 23.07 1.72
C ASN A 172 -7.61 21.72 2.23
N LEU A 173 -7.85 21.59 3.54
CA LEU A 173 -8.37 20.36 4.16
C LEU A 173 -9.76 20.02 3.63
N ASP A 174 -10.65 21.00 3.47
CA ASP A 174 -11.98 20.80 2.91
C ASP A 174 -11.93 20.32 1.44
N LEU A 175 -11.01 20.88 0.66
CA LEU A 175 -10.75 20.44 -0.71
C LEU A 175 -10.29 18.97 -0.76
N LEU A 176 -9.33 18.60 0.09
CA LEU A 176 -8.83 17.23 0.17
C LEU A 176 -9.92 16.26 0.66
N MET A 177 -10.69 16.63 1.70
CA MET A 177 -11.80 15.83 2.20
C MET A 177 -12.89 15.62 1.12
N THR A 178 -13.12 16.61 0.29
CA THR A 178 -14.06 16.48 -0.85
C THR A 178 -13.57 15.44 -1.85
N LYS A 179 -12.27 15.43 -2.17
CA LYS A 179 -11.67 14.42 -3.06
C LYS A 179 -11.72 13.02 -2.46
N ILE A 180 -11.40 12.88 -1.16
CA ILE A 180 -11.47 11.60 -0.44
C ILE A 180 -12.90 11.04 -0.47
N LYS A 181 -13.89 11.86 -0.11
CA LYS A 181 -15.30 11.46 -0.16
C LYS A 181 -15.75 11.06 -1.55
N LYS A 182 -15.26 11.73 -2.59
CA LYS A 182 -15.55 11.39 -3.98
C LYS A 182 -15.02 10.01 -4.33
N ILE A 183 -13.77 9.68 -3.98
CA ILE A 183 -13.17 8.36 -4.22
C ILE A 183 -14.03 7.26 -3.56
N TYR A 184 -14.34 7.39 -2.28
CA TYR A 184 -15.19 6.39 -1.62
C TYR A 184 -16.58 6.30 -2.23
N LYS A 185 -17.18 7.44 -2.63
CA LYS A 185 -18.50 7.44 -3.27
C LYS A 185 -18.54 6.73 -4.60
N GLU A 186 -17.48 6.83 -5.38
CA GLU A 186 -17.36 6.21 -6.70
C GLU A 186 -16.95 4.73 -6.62
N LYS A 187 -16.21 4.36 -5.59
CA LYS A 187 -15.56 3.04 -5.48
C LYS A 187 -16.20 2.09 -4.46
N THR A 188 -17.18 2.55 -3.69
CA THR A 188 -17.83 1.73 -2.65
C THR A 188 -19.35 1.77 -2.77
N SER A 189 -20.05 0.89 -2.04
CA SER A 189 -21.52 0.89 -1.97
C SER A 189 -22.08 1.95 -1.04
N MET A 190 -21.23 2.71 -0.34
CA MET A 190 -21.67 3.65 0.69
C MET A 190 -22.38 4.87 0.12
N SER A 191 -23.45 5.30 0.79
CA SER A 191 -24.05 6.60 0.57
C SER A 191 -23.15 7.73 1.07
N THR A 192 -23.32 8.94 0.54
CA THR A 192 -22.59 10.14 1.01
C THR A 192 -22.77 10.38 2.51
N ARG A 193 -23.96 10.07 3.05
CA ARG A 193 -24.24 10.18 4.50
C ARG A 193 -23.41 9.17 5.30
N GLN A 194 -23.36 7.91 4.87
CA GLN A 194 -22.55 6.87 5.53
C GLN A 194 -21.06 7.23 5.50
N ILE A 195 -20.52 7.66 4.34
CA ILE A 195 -19.13 8.10 4.21
C ILE A 195 -18.84 9.23 5.20
N THR A 196 -19.72 10.25 5.27
CA THR A 196 -19.52 11.39 6.17
C THR A 196 -19.54 10.98 7.64
N GLU A 197 -20.42 10.05 8.04
CA GLU A 197 -20.51 9.59 9.43
C GLU A 197 -19.33 8.66 9.81
N ILE A 198 -18.89 7.81 8.89
CA ILE A 198 -17.73 6.92 9.11
C ILE A 198 -16.45 7.75 9.25
N LEU A 199 -16.24 8.72 8.38
CA LEU A 199 -15.04 9.57 8.40
C LEU A 199 -14.87 10.37 9.70
N LYS A 200 -15.94 10.63 10.45
CA LYS A 200 -15.88 11.29 11.76
C LYS A 200 -15.35 10.38 12.88
N ARG A 201 -15.15 9.11 12.61
CA ARG A 201 -14.83 8.09 13.62
C ARG A 201 -13.53 7.36 13.28
N ASP A 202 -12.79 6.98 14.29
CA ASP A 202 -11.61 6.12 14.17
C ASP A 202 -11.98 4.69 14.56
N LYS A 203 -12.74 4.01 13.66
CA LYS A 203 -13.22 2.65 13.87
C LYS A 203 -12.64 1.70 12.85
N TRP A 204 -12.16 0.58 13.33
CA TRP A 204 -11.78 -0.55 12.50
C TRP A 204 -13.00 -1.33 12.06
N PHE A 205 -12.97 -1.79 10.82
CA PHE A 205 -13.94 -2.68 10.21
C PHE A 205 -13.27 -4.02 9.95
N ASP A 206 -13.92 -5.10 10.36
CA ASP A 206 -13.57 -6.47 10.02
C ASP A 206 -13.85 -6.78 8.54
N ALA A 207 -13.48 -7.99 8.12
CA ALA A 207 -13.60 -8.39 6.72
C ALA A 207 -15.05 -8.36 6.22
N GLU A 208 -16.01 -8.88 7.01
CA GLU A 208 -17.42 -8.92 6.67
C GLU A 208 -18.01 -7.51 6.52
N LYS A 209 -17.64 -6.60 7.42
CA LYS A 209 -18.09 -5.21 7.35
C LYS A 209 -17.47 -4.47 6.17
N CYS A 210 -16.25 -4.79 5.80
CA CYS A 210 -15.61 -4.24 4.61
C CYS A 210 -16.34 -4.65 3.33
N VAL A 211 -16.80 -5.90 3.22
CA VAL A 211 -17.63 -6.37 2.11
C VAL A 211 -19.00 -5.68 2.11
N GLU A 212 -19.68 -5.61 3.28
CA GLU A 212 -20.99 -4.93 3.40
C GLU A 212 -20.94 -3.47 2.93
N LEU A 213 -19.86 -2.76 3.27
CA LEU A 213 -19.65 -1.37 2.88
C LEU A 213 -19.16 -1.21 1.43
N GLY A 214 -18.80 -2.30 0.76
CA GLY A 214 -18.20 -2.31 -0.57
C GLY A 214 -16.79 -1.71 -0.60
N LEU A 215 -16.09 -1.77 0.52
CA LEU A 215 -14.66 -1.41 0.58
C LEU A 215 -13.79 -2.45 -0.12
N VAL A 216 -14.23 -3.69 -0.08
CA VAL A 216 -13.68 -4.84 -0.79
C VAL A 216 -14.82 -5.63 -1.44
N ASP A 217 -14.49 -6.49 -2.38
CA ASP A 217 -15.46 -7.29 -3.11
C ASP A 217 -15.62 -8.68 -2.50
N GLU A 218 -14.53 -9.26 -1.99
CA GLU A 218 -14.50 -10.65 -1.52
C GLU A 218 -13.55 -10.84 -0.33
N ILE A 219 -13.89 -11.78 0.55
CA ILE A 219 -12.97 -12.30 1.57
C ILE A 219 -12.19 -13.45 0.94
N VAL A 220 -10.86 -13.45 1.11
CA VAL A 220 -10.01 -14.54 0.63
C VAL A 220 -10.29 -15.79 1.46
N GLU A 221 -10.79 -16.84 0.83
CA GLU A 221 -10.99 -18.13 1.49
C GLU A 221 -9.62 -18.79 1.77
N ASN A 222 -9.47 -19.31 2.98
CA ASN A 222 -8.32 -20.14 3.33
C ASN A 222 -8.47 -21.48 2.60
N GLY A 223 -7.58 -21.74 1.61
CA GLY A 223 -7.54 -22.99 0.86
C GLY A 223 -6.92 -24.13 1.64
#